data_2443ee55a65b44511eaf68a8571eb4e2
#
_entry.id   2443ee55a65b44511eaf68a8571eb4e2
#
_cell.length_a   1.000
_cell.length_b   1.000
_cell.length_c   1.000
_cell.angle_alpha   90.00
_cell.angle_beta   90.00
_cell.angle_gamma   90.00
#
_symmetry.space_group_name_H-M   'P 1'
#
loop_
_entity.id
_entity.type
_entity.pdbx_description
1 polymer ?
#
loop_
_entity_poly.entity_id
_entity_poly.type
_entity_poly.pdbx_seq_one_letter_code
_entity_poly.pdbx_strand_id
1 'polypeptide(L)'
;RLLVLDDDEMITLALRAYFEGCGYTVDIESNPLRAIEKIRLDHYDILLLDFLMSPICGDKVVEQIRQFNHELFIILLTGHKDLAPPVKTIRELDIQGYYEKSDKFDQLELLVESCVKSIRQMQTIRRYRDGLNEILNDVTTLYQDQNPQQLVAAIVGQVRSVCQEDDVFVMLSPQKIPA
;
A
#
# COMPACT_ATOMS: atom_id res chain seq x y z
N ARG A 1 -5.90 -9.98 -1.81
CA ARG A 1 -7.12 -10.29 -1.06
C ARG A 1 -8.05 -9.09 -1.08
N LEU A 2 -9.31 -9.32 -1.49
CA LEU A 2 -10.35 -8.30 -1.57
C LEU A 2 -11.35 -8.47 -0.43
N LEU A 3 -11.90 -7.34 0.06
CA LEU A 3 -13.12 -7.33 0.86
C LEU A 3 -14.21 -6.60 0.08
N VAL A 4 -15.38 -7.21 -0.04
CA VAL A 4 -16.58 -6.57 -0.60
C VAL A 4 -17.50 -6.23 0.55
N LEU A 5 -17.87 -4.96 0.66
CA LEU A 5 -18.80 -4.46 1.67
C LEU A 5 -19.99 -3.78 0.99
N ASP A 6 -21.14 -4.41 1.07
CA ASP A 6 -22.41 -3.97 0.47
C ASP A 6 -23.54 -4.60 1.26
N ASP A 7 -24.60 -3.86 1.58
CA ASP A 7 -25.75 -4.39 2.30
C ASP A 7 -26.71 -5.22 1.41
N ASP A 8 -26.51 -5.20 0.09
CA ASP A 8 -27.18 -6.09 -0.86
C ASP A 8 -26.39 -7.41 -1.01
N GLU A 9 -26.95 -8.49 -0.45
CA GLU A 9 -26.34 -9.83 -0.53
C GLU A 9 -26.19 -10.35 -1.96
N MET A 10 -27.10 -9.96 -2.89
CA MET A 10 -27.01 -10.40 -4.28
C MET A 10 -25.81 -9.79 -4.96
N ILE A 11 -25.52 -8.52 -4.68
CA ILE A 11 -24.36 -7.80 -5.22
C ILE A 11 -23.07 -8.39 -4.65
N THR A 12 -23.00 -8.61 -3.32
CA THR A 12 -21.81 -9.18 -2.69
C THR A 12 -21.48 -10.57 -3.22
N LEU A 13 -22.49 -11.43 -3.41
CA LEU A 13 -22.32 -12.76 -3.97
C LEU A 13 -21.89 -12.73 -5.44
N ALA A 14 -22.48 -11.84 -6.24
CA ALA A 14 -22.12 -11.67 -7.66
C ALA A 14 -20.68 -11.19 -7.82
N LEU A 15 -20.27 -10.16 -7.05
CA LEU A 15 -18.89 -9.65 -7.05
C LEU A 15 -17.89 -10.69 -6.56
N ARG A 16 -18.24 -11.43 -5.52
CA ARG A 16 -17.40 -12.53 -5.03
C ARG A 16 -17.18 -13.58 -6.13
N ALA A 17 -18.25 -14.09 -6.72
CA ALA A 17 -18.16 -15.11 -7.77
C ALA A 17 -17.33 -14.62 -8.96
N TYR A 18 -17.51 -13.36 -9.37
CA TYR A 18 -16.76 -12.76 -10.46
C TYR A 18 -15.27 -12.67 -10.15
N PHE A 19 -14.89 -12.06 -9.03
CA PHE A 19 -13.48 -11.85 -8.70
C PHE A 19 -12.76 -13.13 -8.25
N GLU A 20 -13.45 -14.09 -7.65
CA GLU A 20 -12.88 -15.44 -7.42
C GLU A 20 -12.59 -16.12 -8.77
N GLY A 21 -13.45 -15.94 -9.79
CA GLY A 21 -13.20 -16.39 -11.16
C GLY A 21 -11.98 -15.74 -11.81
N CYS A 22 -11.67 -14.49 -11.46
CA CYS A 22 -10.45 -13.79 -11.88
C CYS A 22 -9.19 -14.18 -11.05
N GLY A 23 -9.31 -15.09 -10.08
CA GLY A 23 -8.19 -15.59 -9.28
C GLY A 23 -7.88 -14.78 -8.01
N TYR A 24 -8.79 -13.91 -7.58
CA TYR A 24 -8.66 -13.19 -6.32
C TYR A 24 -9.22 -13.99 -5.14
N THR A 25 -8.68 -13.77 -3.95
CA THR A 25 -9.31 -14.22 -2.71
C THR A 25 -10.28 -13.14 -2.24
N VAL A 26 -11.56 -13.47 -2.11
CA VAL A 26 -12.62 -12.49 -1.84
C VAL A 26 -13.38 -12.86 -0.57
N ASP A 27 -13.40 -11.94 0.38
CA ASP A 27 -14.29 -11.99 1.53
C ASP A 27 -15.45 -11.01 1.32
N ILE A 28 -16.58 -11.32 1.88
CA ILE A 28 -17.78 -10.47 1.84
C ILE A 28 -18.25 -10.11 3.24
N GLU A 29 -18.83 -8.93 3.37
CA GLU A 29 -19.46 -8.46 4.60
C GLU A 29 -20.62 -7.52 4.23
N SER A 30 -21.71 -7.59 4.99
CA SER A 30 -22.87 -6.72 4.79
C SER A 30 -23.01 -5.65 5.88
N ASN A 31 -22.29 -5.81 6.98
CA ASN A 31 -22.33 -4.86 8.09
C ASN A 31 -21.06 -4.01 8.12
N PRO A 32 -21.16 -2.67 7.98
CA PRO A 32 -19.98 -1.80 7.93
C PRO A 32 -19.14 -1.82 9.20
N LEU A 33 -19.73 -1.97 10.38
CA LEU A 33 -18.96 -2.04 11.63
C LEU A 33 -18.14 -3.31 11.72
N ARG A 34 -18.71 -4.45 11.29
CA ARG A 34 -17.97 -5.72 11.23
C ARG A 34 -16.87 -5.68 10.17
N ALA A 35 -17.11 -5.02 9.05
CA ALA A 35 -16.10 -4.84 8.02
C ALA A 35 -14.88 -4.06 8.55
N ILE A 36 -15.10 -2.98 9.30
CA ILE A 36 -14.04 -2.20 9.93
C ILE A 36 -13.24 -3.07 10.92
N GLU A 37 -13.92 -3.90 11.72
CA GLU A 37 -13.25 -4.85 12.62
C GLU A 37 -12.43 -5.90 11.85
N LYS A 38 -12.97 -6.47 10.79
CA LYS A 38 -12.23 -7.41 9.92
C LYS A 38 -10.97 -6.77 9.34
N ILE A 39 -11.06 -5.53 8.82
CA ILE A 39 -9.91 -4.79 8.27
C ILE A 39 -8.85 -4.48 9.34
N ARG A 40 -9.26 -4.37 10.60
CA ARG A 40 -8.33 -4.16 11.72
C ARG A 40 -7.58 -5.44 12.13
N LEU A 41 -8.25 -6.59 12.01
CA LEU A 41 -7.71 -7.88 12.45
C LEU A 41 -7.00 -8.64 11.33
N ASP A 42 -7.47 -8.48 10.10
CA ASP A 42 -7.01 -9.18 8.92
C ASP A 42 -6.39 -8.23 7.90
N HIS A 43 -5.51 -8.77 7.06
CA HIS A 43 -4.91 -8.00 5.97
C HIS A 43 -5.76 -8.12 4.69
N TYR A 44 -6.19 -6.96 4.18
CA TYR A 44 -6.82 -6.80 2.89
C TYR A 44 -6.03 -5.80 2.06
N ASP A 45 -5.95 -6.05 0.75
CA ASP A 45 -5.26 -5.16 -0.20
C ASP A 45 -6.23 -4.13 -0.79
N ILE A 46 -7.47 -4.55 -1.07
CA ILE A 46 -8.49 -3.73 -1.73
C ILE A 46 -9.84 -3.93 -1.02
N LEU A 47 -10.54 -2.83 -0.78
CA LEU A 47 -11.93 -2.78 -0.34
C LEU A 47 -12.82 -2.26 -1.47
N LEU A 48 -13.80 -3.07 -1.87
CA LEU A 48 -14.94 -2.65 -2.69
C LEU A 48 -16.06 -2.27 -1.74
N LEU A 49 -16.43 -0.99 -1.70
CA LEU A 49 -17.27 -0.41 -0.66
C LEU A 49 -18.49 0.24 -1.26
N ASP A 50 -19.69 -0.23 -0.92
CA ASP A 50 -20.90 0.51 -1.26
C ASP A 50 -20.94 1.86 -0.54
N PHE A 51 -21.39 2.88 -1.27
CA PHE A 51 -21.48 4.23 -0.73
C PHE A 51 -22.70 4.42 0.16
N LEU A 52 -23.83 3.80 -0.23
CA LEU A 52 -25.10 3.96 0.46
C LEU A 52 -25.46 2.72 1.29
N MET A 53 -25.07 2.70 2.54
CA MET A 53 -25.35 1.61 3.47
C MET A 53 -25.93 2.11 4.79
N SER A 54 -26.54 1.20 5.52
CA SER A 54 -27.01 1.41 6.90
C SER A 54 -26.20 0.49 7.84
N PRO A 55 -25.85 0.89 9.07
CA PRO A 55 -26.22 2.15 9.77
C PRO A 55 -25.30 3.34 9.48
N ILE A 56 -24.20 3.17 8.76
CA ILE A 56 -23.26 4.24 8.41
C ILE A 56 -22.94 4.23 6.92
N CYS A 57 -22.87 5.41 6.32
CA CYS A 57 -22.53 5.56 4.90
C CYS A 57 -21.05 5.27 4.63
N GLY A 58 -20.72 4.98 3.36
CA GLY A 58 -19.37 4.61 2.93
C GLY A 58 -18.30 5.66 3.23
N ASP A 59 -18.62 6.97 3.18
CA ASP A 59 -17.71 8.04 3.56
C ASP A 59 -17.23 7.92 5.01
N LYS A 60 -18.16 7.61 5.93
CA LYS A 60 -17.83 7.40 7.35
C LYS A 60 -17.05 6.11 7.60
N VAL A 61 -17.29 5.08 6.80
CA VAL A 61 -16.50 3.85 6.83
C VAL A 61 -15.06 4.17 6.42
N VAL A 62 -14.85 4.92 5.35
CA VAL A 62 -13.52 5.34 4.89
C VAL A 62 -12.82 6.18 5.96
N GLU A 63 -13.49 7.20 6.52
CA GLU A 63 -12.92 8.04 7.59
C GLU A 63 -12.41 7.19 8.77
N GLN A 64 -13.19 6.19 9.22
CA GLN A 64 -12.79 5.31 10.32
C GLN A 64 -11.62 4.40 9.95
N ILE A 65 -11.61 3.83 8.74
CA ILE A 65 -10.51 3.00 8.26
C ILE A 65 -9.23 3.83 8.17
N ARG A 66 -9.29 5.04 7.63
CA ARG A 66 -8.11 5.91 7.47
C ARG A 66 -7.47 6.34 8.79
N GLN A 67 -8.16 6.23 9.93
CA GLN A 67 -7.56 6.45 11.25
C GLN A 67 -6.48 5.42 11.61
N PHE A 68 -6.51 4.21 11.03
CA PHE A 68 -5.57 3.13 11.36
C PHE A 68 -4.96 2.43 10.16
N ASN A 69 -5.51 2.57 8.95
CA ASN A 69 -5.02 1.94 7.74
C ASN A 69 -5.04 2.91 6.55
N HIS A 70 -3.87 3.44 6.20
CA HIS A 70 -3.66 4.32 5.04
C HIS A 70 -3.27 3.56 3.77
N GLU A 71 -3.00 2.25 3.87
CA GLU A 71 -2.47 1.44 2.77
C GLU A 71 -3.54 0.66 2.01
N LEU A 72 -4.69 0.44 2.64
CA LEU A 72 -5.82 -0.23 2.02
C LEU A 72 -6.33 0.59 0.84
N PHE A 73 -6.35 -0.01 -0.34
CA PHE A 73 -6.95 0.59 -1.52
C PHE A 73 -8.47 0.50 -1.44
N ILE A 74 -9.16 1.61 -1.67
CA ILE A 74 -10.62 1.67 -1.54
C ILE A 74 -11.21 2.12 -2.87
N ILE A 75 -12.17 1.34 -3.39
CA ILE A 75 -13.00 1.66 -4.54
C ILE A 75 -14.44 1.77 -4.06
N LEU A 76 -15.04 2.96 -4.21
CA LEU A 76 -16.44 3.15 -3.88
C LEU A 76 -17.35 2.62 -5.00
N LEU A 77 -18.38 1.88 -4.61
CA LEU A 77 -19.45 1.43 -5.48
C LEU A 77 -20.66 2.36 -5.28
N THR A 78 -21.32 2.78 -6.34
CA THR A 78 -22.51 3.63 -6.26
C THR A 78 -23.59 3.15 -7.22
N GLY A 79 -24.83 3.07 -6.74
CA GLY A 79 -25.98 2.65 -7.54
C GLY A 79 -26.60 3.75 -8.40
N HIS A 80 -26.27 5.04 -8.17
CA HIS A 80 -26.91 6.17 -8.83
C HIS A 80 -25.88 7.26 -9.18
N LYS A 81 -25.91 7.72 -10.43
CA LYS A 81 -25.06 8.84 -10.90
C LYS A 81 -25.25 10.12 -10.11
N ASP A 82 -26.49 10.43 -9.76
CA ASP A 82 -26.87 11.66 -9.07
C ASP A 82 -26.45 11.67 -7.58
N LEU A 83 -26.10 10.50 -7.03
CA LEU A 83 -25.64 10.31 -5.65
C LEU A 83 -24.15 9.98 -5.58
N ALA A 84 -23.45 10.00 -6.71
CA ALA A 84 -22.01 9.84 -6.72
C ALA A 84 -21.36 10.93 -5.84
N PRO A 85 -20.41 10.55 -4.96
CA PRO A 85 -19.75 11.53 -4.12
C PRO A 85 -19.11 12.61 -5.00
N PRO A 86 -19.21 13.90 -4.63
CA PRO A 86 -18.54 14.95 -5.38
C PRO A 86 -17.05 14.63 -5.54
N VAL A 87 -16.46 15.03 -6.67
CA VAL A 87 -15.00 14.82 -6.94
C VAL A 87 -14.14 15.33 -5.77
N LYS A 88 -14.61 16.35 -5.08
CA LYS A 88 -13.99 16.88 -3.87
C LYS A 88 -13.94 15.83 -2.76
N THR A 89 -15.04 15.13 -2.51
CA THR A 89 -15.13 14.07 -1.49
C THR A 89 -14.19 12.89 -1.81
N ILE A 90 -14.08 12.52 -3.10
CA ILE A 90 -13.15 11.47 -3.54
C ILE A 90 -11.70 11.83 -3.20
N ARG A 91 -11.32 13.09 -3.39
CA ARG A 91 -9.96 13.57 -3.06
C ARG A 91 -9.73 13.68 -1.56
N GLU A 92 -10.74 14.11 -0.80
CA GLU A 92 -10.66 14.25 0.65
C GLU A 92 -10.61 12.91 1.39
N LEU A 93 -11.27 11.89 0.84
CA LEU A 93 -11.34 10.56 1.45
C LEU A 93 -10.13 9.65 1.15
N ASP A 94 -9.18 10.11 0.32
CA ASP A 94 -8.02 9.30 -0.09
C ASP A 94 -8.43 7.89 -0.60
N ILE A 95 -9.33 7.88 -1.59
CA ILE A 95 -9.80 6.66 -2.27
C ILE A 95 -9.22 6.56 -3.67
N GLN A 96 -9.08 5.35 -4.20
CA GLN A 96 -8.45 5.09 -5.49
C GLN A 96 -9.39 5.28 -6.67
N GLY A 97 -10.69 5.21 -6.43
CA GLY A 97 -11.67 5.42 -7.47
C GLY A 97 -13.10 5.18 -7.02
N TYR A 98 -14.01 5.40 -7.94
CA TYR A 98 -15.41 5.01 -7.77
C TYR A 98 -15.89 4.27 -9.03
N TYR A 99 -16.88 3.42 -8.84
CA TYR A 99 -17.50 2.63 -9.90
C TYR A 99 -19.02 2.71 -9.76
N GLU A 100 -19.70 2.99 -10.88
CA GLU A 100 -21.15 2.93 -10.95
C GLU A 100 -21.60 1.47 -11.10
N LYS A 101 -22.39 0.97 -10.15
CA LYS A 101 -22.91 -0.39 -10.18
C LYS A 101 -23.65 -0.66 -11.49
N SER A 102 -23.24 -1.66 -12.22
CA SER A 102 -23.82 -2.11 -13.47
C SER A 102 -23.72 -3.63 -13.59
N ASP A 103 -24.45 -4.21 -14.53
CA ASP A 103 -24.40 -5.65 -14.82
C ASP A 103 -23.07 -6.08 -15.48
N LYS A 104 -22.20 -5.12 -15.82
CA LYS A 104 -20.92 -5.37 -16.49
C LYS A 104 -19.77 -4.99 -15.56
N PHE A 105 -19.08 -5.99 -15.04
CA PHE A 105 -17.97 -5.78 -14.11
C PHE A 105 -16.62 -5.47 -14.78
N ASP A 106 -16.53 -5.46 -16.11
CA ASP A 106 -15.28 -5.25 -16.85
C ASP A 106 -14.56 -3.94 -16.45
N GLN A 107 -15.32 -2.86 -16.24
CA GLN A 107 -14.73 -1.57 -15.81
C GLN A 107 -14.24 -1.63 -14.36
N LEU A 108 -14.97 -2.32 -13.49
CA LEU A 108 -14.56 -2.52 -12.11
C LEU A 108 -13.31 -3.40 -12.04
N GLU A 109 -13.23 -4.45 -12.87
CA GLU A 109 -12.06 -5.30 -13.01
C GLU A 109 -10.82 -4.49 -13.39
N LEU A 110 -10.92 -3.61 -14.39
CA LEU A 110 -9.82 -2.72 -14.79
C LEU A 110 -9.36 -1.79 -13.65
N LEU A 111 -10.29 -1.28 -12.84
CA LEU A 111 -9.95 -0.49 -11.65
C LEU A 111 -9.20 -1.33 -10.62
N VAL A 112 -9.69 -2.53 -10.33
CA VAL A 112 -9.04 -3.48 -9.40
C VAL A 112 -7.65 -3.85 -9.91
N GLU A 113 -7.49 -4.17 -11.20
CA GLU A 113 -6.18 -4.44 -11.80
C GLU A 113 -5.20 -3.26 -11.68
N SER A 114 -5.70 -2.04 -11.90
CA SER A 114 -4.89 -0.83 -11.72
C SER A 114 -4.41 -0.67 -10.27
N CYS A 115 -5.30 -0.93 -9.31
CA CYS A 115 -4.94 -0.95 -7.88
C CYS A 115 -3.89 -2.02 -7.58
N VAL A 116 -4.06 -3.24 -8.11
CA VAL A 116 -3.08 -4.33 -7.93
C VAL A 116 -1.71 -3.97 -8.49
N LYS A 117 -1.64 -3.34 -9.67
CA LYS A 117 -0.37 -2.85 -10.24
C LYS A 117 0.30 -1.83 -9.32
N SER A 118 -0.47 -0.87 -8.82
CA SER A 118 0.02 0.16 -7.88
C SER A 118 0.53 -0.44 -6.58
N ILE A 119 -0.20 -1.39 -6.00
CA ILE A 119 0.19 -2.11 -4.78
C ILE A 119 1.52 -2.85 -4.99
N ARG A 120 1.67 -3.58 -6.11
CA ARG A 120 2.93 -4.28 -6.44
C ARG A 120 4.11 -3.32 -6.58
N GLN A 121 3.91 -2.17 -7.22
CA GLN A 121 4.95 -1.14 -7.33
C GLN A 121 5.36 -0.59 -5.96
N MET A 122 4.39 -0.26 -5.11
CA MET A 122 4.65 0.22 -3.74
C MET A 122 5.40 -0.83 -2.91
N GLN A 123 5.00 -2.10 -2.98
CA GLN A 123 5.69 -3.20 -2.30
C GLN A 123 7.13 -3.37 -2.79
N THR A 124 7.37 -3.20 -4.08
CA THR A 124 8.72 -3.27 -4.66
C THR A 124 9.60 -2.12 -4.14
N ILE A 125 9.09 -0.89 -4.16
CA ILE A 125 9.81 0.28 -3.63
C ILE A 125 10.12 0.10 -2.14
N ARG A 126 9.18 -0.43 -1.34
CA ARG A 126 9.41 -0.71 0.08
C ARG A 126 10.52 -1.72 0.29
N ARG A 127 10.52 -2.84 -0.45
CA ARG A 127 11.59 -3.84 -0.32
C ARG A 127 12.96 -3.24 -0.61
N TYR A 128 13.08 -2.41 -1.65
CA TYR A 128 14.34 -1.73 -1.95
C TYR A 128 14.76 -0.77 -0.84
N ARG A 129 13.82 0.03 -0.33
CA ARG A 129 14.09 0.96 0.79
C ARG A 129 14.54 0.21 2.04
N ASP A 130 13.83 -0.86 2.39
CA ASP A 130 14.11 -1.63 3.60
C ASP A 130 15.46 -2.35 3.48
N GLY A 131 15.78 -2.92 2.31
CA GLY A 131 17.09 -3.50 2.03
C GLY A 131 18.22 -2.46 2.08
N LEU A 132 18.02 -1.24 1.56
CA LEU A 132 18.98 -0.17 1.69
C LEU A 132 19.21 0.27 3.15
N ASN A 133 18.13 0.35 3.94
CA ASN A 133 18.22 0.68 5.35
C ASN A 133 18.97 -0.41 6.17
N GLU A 134 18.77 -1.69 5.83
CA GLU A 134 19.50 -2.80 6.42
C GLU A 134 21.00 -2.67 6.13
N ILE A 135 21.39 -2.45 4.88
CA ILE A 135 22.78 -2.22 4.50
C ILE A 135 23.38 -1.02 5.25
N LEU A 136 22.66 0.10 5.35
CA LEU A 136 23.12 1.29 6.06
C LEU A 136 23.32 1.03 7.56
N ASN A 137 22.44 0.25 8.18
CA ASN A 137 22.54 -0.13 9.59
C ASN A 137 23.73 -1.08 9.83
N ASP A 138 23.93 -2.06 8.95
CA ASP A 138 25.06 -2.98 9.03
C ASP A 138 26.40 -2.25 8.88
N VAL A 139 26.44 -1.28 7.96
CA VAL A 139 27.60 -0.40 7.78
C VAL A 139 27.91 0.38 9.05
N THR A 140 26.88 1.00 9.66
CA THR A 140 27.09 1.79 10.90
C THR A 140 27.53 0.93 12.07
N THR A 141 27.04 -0.29 12.21
CA THR A 141 27.46 -1.23 13.28
C THR A 141 28.88 -1.75 13.09
N LEU A 142 29.31 -2.01 11.85
CA LEU A 142 30.68 -2.43 11.55
C LEU A 142 31.71 -1.35 11.84
N TYR A 143 31.30 -0.07 11.88
CA TYR A 143 32.24 1.06 12.08
C TYR A 143 32.34 1.55 13.53
N GLN A 144 31.48 1.12 14.44
CA GLN A 144 31.53 1.61 15.84
C GLN A 144 32.72 1.12 16.65
N ASP A 145 33.37 0.02 16.25
CA ASP A 145 34.47 -0.60 17.02
C ASP A 145 35.83 -0.76 16.29
N GLN A 146 36.03 -0.10 15.14
CA GLN A 146 37.24 -0.37 14.32
C GLN A 146 38.31 0.72 14.40
N ASN A 147 39.56 0.28 14.37
CA ASN A 147 40.74 1.13 14.13
C ASN A 147 40.57 1.92 12.81
N PRO A 148 40.93 3.21 12.75
CA PRO A 148 40.78 4.07 11.55
C PRO A 148 41.28 3.46 10.24
N GLN A 149 42.30 2.60 10.27
CA GLN A 149 42.79 1.90 9.07
C GLN A 149 41.81 0.81 8.56
N GLN A 150 41.17 0.10 9.46
CA GLN A 150 40.14 -0.91 9.10
C GLN A 150 38.89 -0.25 8.59
N LEU A 151 38.51 0.90 9.14
CA LEU A 151 37.41 1.73 8.69
C LEU A 151 37.59 2.16 7.22
N VAL A 152 38.76 2.67 6.87
CA VAL A 152 39.08 3.08 5.50
C VAL A 152 39.01 1.90 4.52
N ALA A 153 39.60 0.75 4.90
CA ALA A 153 39.57 -0.45 4.07
C ALA A 153 38.12 -0.95 3.81
N ALA A 154 37.24 -0.87 4.82
CA ALA A 154 35.88 -1.27 4.72
C ALA A 154 35.07 -0.29 3.84
N ILE A 155 35.29 1.04 3.96
CA ILE A 155 34.69 2.06 3.08
C ILE A 155 35.07 1.81 1.62
N VAL A 156 36.37 1.58 1.35
CA VAL A 156 36.87 1.28 0.00
C VAL A 156 36.22 0.02 -0.56
N GLY A 157 36.10 -1.05 0.24
CA GLY A 157 35.46 -2.29 -0.16
C GLY A 157 34.00 -2.12 -0.55
N GLN A 158 33.26 -1.33 0.23
CA GLN A 158 31.86 -1.06 -0.05
C GLN A 158 31.64 -0.16 -1.27
N VAL A 159 32.45 0.89 -1.42
CA VAL A 159 32.36 1.76 -2.61
C VAL A 159 32.66 0.95 -3.87
N ARG A 160 33.65 0.05 -3.86
CA ARG A 160 33.93 -0.89 -4.94
C ARG A 160 32.69 -1.76 -5.28
N SER A 161 32.06 -2.33 -4.26
CA SER A 161 30.87 -3.20 -4.44
C SER A 161 29.68 -2.45 -5.03
N VAL A 162 29.43 -1.21 -4.59
CA VAL A 162 28.31 -0.40 -5.07
C VAL A 162 28.55 0.18 -6.45
N CYS A 163 29.78 0.66 -6.72
CA CYS A 163 30.14 1.28 -8.00
C CYS A 163 30.48 0.25 -9.08
N GLN A 164 30.72 -1.01 -8.72
CA GLN A 164 31.24 -2.07 -9.61
C GLN A 164 32.55 -1.66 -10.33
N GLU A 165 33.36 -0.80 -9.70
CA GLU A 165 34.64 -0.28 -10.18
C GLU A 165 35.78 -0.80 -9.31
N ASP A 166 36.85 -1.29 -9.95
CA ASP A 166 38.01 -1.82 -9.25
C ASP A 166 38.95 -0.73 -8.73
N ASP A 167 38.94 0.45 -9.35
CA ASP A 167 39.81 1.57 -9.02
C ASP A 167 39.12 2.62 -8.14
N VAL A 168 39.08 2.37 -6.84
CA VAL A 168 38.55 3.32 -5.83
C VAL A 168 39.66 3.81 -4.95
N PHE A 169 39.81 5.14 -4.82
CA PHE A 169 40.81 5.79 -3.96
C PHE A 169 40.13 6.60 -2.87
N VAL A 170 40.58 6.44 -1.63
CA VAL A 170 40.17 7.30 -0.50
C VAL A 170 41.33 8.14 -0.08
N MET A 171 41.20 9.46 -0.14
CA MET A 171 42.24 10.41 0.31
C MET A 171 41.86 10.92 1.70
N LEU A 172 42.72 10.63 2.69
CA LEU A 172 42.58 11.14 4.04
C LEU A 172 43.41 12.41 4.19
N SER A 173 42.77 13.53 4.50
CA SER A 173 43.46 14.75 4.89
C SER A 173 43.65 14.76 6.40
N PRO A 174 44.87 14.89 6.92
CA PRO A 174 45.09 15.04 8.36
C PRO A 174 44.55 16.41 8.78
N GLN A 175 43.39 16.45 9.41
CA GLN A 175 42.96 17.66 10.11
C GLN A 175 43.85 17.86 11.32
N LYS A 176 44.57 19.00 11.35
CA LYS A 176 45.21 19.49 12.57
C LYS A 176 44.11 19.73 13.60
N ILE A 177 44.10 18.94 14.66
CA ILE A 177 43.31 19.21 15.86
C ILE A 177 43.90 20.51 16.44
N PRO A 178 43.12 21.61 16.57
CA PRO A 178 43.62 22.77 17.26
C PRO A 178 43.89 22.39 18.72
N ALA A 179 45.07 22.81 19.21
CA ALA A 179 45.49 22.61 20.58
C ALA A 179 44.61 23.38 21.60
#